data_c181c8a12ca07ea7634c9de464b2dcfa
#
_entry.id   c181c8a12ca07ea7634c9de464b2dcfa
#
_cell.length_a   1.000
_cell.length_b   1.000
_cell.length_c   1.000
_cell.angle_alpha   90.00
_cell.angle_beta   90.00
_cell.angle_gamma   90.00
#
_symmetry.space_group_name_H-M   'P 1'
#
loop_
_entity.id
_entity.type
_entity.pdbx_description
1 polymer ?
#
loop_
_entity_poly.entity_id
_entity_poly.type
_entity_poly.pdbx_seq_one_letter_code
_entity_poly.pdbx_strand_id
1 'polypeptide(L)'
;FDRTLAIGCMCGWDTDCNVGNISTIMGVRGGLNAINYRKFREPVNDFLACSSVIGSLNNMDIPYGALYITKLAYALAGETPPEPWKDIIDSHIDACHFEFPGSTHAMHVKTDDDALKQEGSSNIRIENSSEAAHTGARSLKFTVTSVPSGSNVYVYKKTCYCPDDFSDDRYNPCFSPFIYPGQTIHGNAFIPDYSESDAITAGLYFHDGYSGRVYYGDSVGMKKGEWASLSYSIPQMENVLIDEIGFVFTGINTLRPAFEYAGFVDDFYIDGCPDYTYDMAYSKEEKWPGLHREISQFTRLTGH
;
A
#
# COMPACT_ATOMS: atom_id res chain seq x y z
N PHE A 1 14.77 -18.91 -13.30
CA PHE A 1 14.64 -17.47 -13.13
C PHE A 1 15.98 -16.87 -12.68
N ASP A 2 16.47 -17.17 -11.46
CA ASP A 2 17.66 -16.59 -10.83
C ASP A 2 18.91 -16.60 -11.69
N ARG A 3 19.24 -17.79 -12.27
CA ARG A 3 20.45 -17.92 -13.10
C ARG A 3 20.39 -17.07 -14.36
N THR A 4 19.22 -16.97 -14.97
CA THR A 4 19.03 -16.17 -16.19
C THR A 4 19.20 -14.69 -15.90
N LEU A 5 18.64 -14.20 -14.78
CA LEU A 5 18.84 -12.83 -14.33
C LEU A 5 20.32 -12.54 -14.04
N ALA A 6 20.99 -13.44 -13.31
CA ALA A 6 22.41 -13.27 -13.01
C ALA A 6 23.26 -13.15 -14.27
N ILE A 7 22.98 -13.97 -15.30
CA ILE A 7 23.66 -13.87 -16.60
C ILE A 7 23.36 -12.54 -17.29
N GLY A 8 22.10 -12.08 -17.27
CA GLY A 8 21.71 -10.76 -17.82
C GLY A 8 22.45 -9.61 -17.15
N CYS A 9 22.56 -9.65 -15.82
CA CYS A 9 23.31 -8.65 -15.05
C CYS A 9 24.81 -8.62 -15.39
N MET A 10 25.39 -9.72 -15.85
CA MET A 10 26.81 -9.79 -16.23
C MET A 10 27.12 -9.18 -17.60
N CYS A 11 26.11 -8.83 -18.40
CA CYS A 11 26.32 -8.23 -19.73
C CYS A 11 26.99 -6.85 -19.67
N GLY A 12 26.89 -6.13 -18.56
CA GLY A 12 27.63 -4.91 -18.27
C GLY A 12 27.25 -3.65 -19.04
N TRP A 13 26.34 -3.75 -20.00
CA TRP A 13 25.85 -2.64 -20.81
C TRP A 13 24.31 -2.64 -20.82
N ASP A 14 23.70 -1.52 -20.47
CA ASP A 14 22.24 -1.36 -20.40
C ASP A 14 21.57 -2.51 -19.63
N THR A 15 22.13 -2.81 -18.49
CA THR A 15 21.81 -4.02 -17.71
C THR A 15 20.38 -4.00 -17.21
N ASP A 16 19.87 -2.87 -16.77
CA ASP A 16 18.52 -2.65 -16.24
C ASP A 16 17.45 -2.96 -17.30
N CYS A 17 17.54 -2.39 -18.50
CA CYS A 17 16.61 -2.67 -19.59
C CYS A 17 16.66 -4.14 -20.04
N ASN A 18 17.85 -4.70 -20.23
CA ASN A 18 18.03 -6.08 -20.65
C ASN A 18 17.50 -7.06 -19.60
N VAL A 19 17.81 -6.84 -18.33
CA VAL A 19 17.33 -7.68 -17.23
C VAL A 19 15.82 -7.53 -17.03
N GLY A 20 15.26 -6.34 -17.22
CA GLY A 20 13.82 -6.11 -17.21
C GLY A 20 13.09 -6.97 -18.23
N ASN A 21 13.55 -6.97 -19.49
CA ASN A 21 13.00 -7.82 -20.55
C ASN A 21 13.14 -9.33 -20.24
N ILE A 22 14.33 -9.76 -19.81
CA ILE A 22 14.60 -11.17 -19.46
C ILE A 22 13.71 -11.59 -18.27
N SER A 23 13.55 -10.75 -17.26
CA SER A 23 12.72 -11.03 -16.09
C SER A 23 11.26 -11.22 -16.48
N THR A 24 10.73 -10.37 -17.36
CA THR A 24 9.37 -10.48 -17.88
C THR A 24 9.16 -11.81 -18.60
N ILE A 25 10.04 -12.17 -19.54
CA ILE A 25 9.95 -13.44 -20.28
C ILE A 25 10.02 -14.64 -19.34
N MET A 26 10.94 -14.61 -18.38
CA MET A 26 11.12 -15.72 -17.43
C MET A 26 10.00 -15.80 -16.40
N GLY A 27 9.43 -14.66 -16.00
CA GLY A 27 8.27 -14.60 -15.14
C GLY A 27 7.02 -15.18 -15.78
N VAL A 28 6.72 -14.81 -17.02
CA VAL A 28 5.61 -15.37 -17.79
C VAL A 28 5.79 -16.88 -18.01
N ARG A 29 7.02 -17.32 -18.32
CA ARG A 29 7.33 -18.74 -18.53
C ARG A 29 7.17 -19.59 -17.28
N GLY A 30 7.61 -19.07 -16.13
CA GLY A 30 7.74 -19.85 -14.89
C GLY A 30 6.62 -19.61 -13.88
N GLY A 31 5.86 -18.55 -14.05
CA GLY A 31 4.87 -18.09 -13.05
C GLY A 31 5.52 -17.63 -11.74
N LEU A 32 4.68 -17.26 -10.78
CA LEU A 32 5.11 -16.73 -9.47
C LEU A 32 6.00 -17.72 -8.70
N ASN A 33 5.75 -19.02 -8.84
CA ASN A 33 6.50 -20.07 -8.14
C ASN A 33 7.96 -20.19 -8.60
N ALA A 34 8.29 -19.71 -9.80
CA ALA A 34 9.66 -19.72 -10.31
C ALA A 34 10.51 -18.55 -9.77
N ILE A 35 9.87 -17.56 -9.16
CA ILE A 35 10.51 -16.35 -8.64
C ILE A 35 10.85 -16.58 -7.17
N ASN A 36 12.14 -16.51 -6.82
CA ASN A 36 12.54 -16.60 -5.41
C ASN A 36 11.99 -15.42 -4.63
N TYR A 37 11.01 -15.70 -3.76
CA TYR A 37 10.29 -14.69 -3.00
C TYR A 37 11.23 -13.80 -2.18
N ARG A 38 12.04 -14.39 -1.31
CA ARG A 38 12.94 -13.66 -0.40
C ARG A 38 13.98 -12.81 -1.12
N LYS A 39 14.38 -13.24 -2.30
CA LYS A 39 15.44 -12.57 -3.06
C LYS A 39 14.92 -11.43 -3.92
N PHE A 40 13.76 -11.60 -4.55
CA PHE A 40 13.29 -10.68 -5.59
C PHE A 40 11.97 -10.01 -5.28
N ARG A 41 11.04 -10.66 -4.54
CA ARG A 41 9.71 -10.11 -4.28
C ARG A 41 9.63 -9.40 -2.94
N GLU A 42 10.10 -10.02 -1.87
CA GLU A 42 10.06 -9.46 -0.53
C GLU A 42 10.78 -8.09 -0.44
N PRO A 43 11.99 -7.88 -0.97
CA PRO A 43 12.65 -6.59 -0.93
C PRO A 43 11.93 -5.48 -1.73
N VAL A 44 11.19 -5.84 -2.77
CA VAL A 44 10.41 -4.91 -3.59
C VAL A 44 9.09 -4.57 -2.93
N ASN A 45 8.55 -5.45 -2.09
CA ASN A 45 7.28 -5.30 -1.38
C ASN A 45 6.12 -4.86 -2.29
N ASP A 46 6.03 -5.45 -3.49
CA ASP A 46 5.04 -5.09 -4.53
C ASP A 46 5.05 -3.59 -4.95
N PHE A 47 6.07 -2.84 -4.55
CA PHE A 47 6.19 -1.42 -4.89
C PHE A 47 6.27 -1.22 -6.41
N LEU A 48 5.42 -0.33 -6.93
CA LEU A 48 5.41 0.09 -8.32
C LEU A 48 4.99 1.56 -8.41
N ALA A 49 5.97 2.44 -8.47
CA ALA A 49 5.74 3.85 -8.70
C ALA A 49 6.19 4.22 -10.11
N CYS A 50 5.31 4.84 -10.88
CA CYS A 50 5.53 5.22 -12.26
C CYS A 50 5.39 6.73 -12.39
N SER A 51 6.45 7.47 -12.06
CA SER A 51 6.48 8.92 -12.17
C SER A 51 6.03 9.40 -13.56
N SER A 52 5.29 10.50 -13.59
CA SER A 52 4.83 11.15 -14.82
C SER A 52 3.79 10.37 -15.63
N VAL A 53 3.22 9.31 -15.08
CA VAL A 53 2.11 8.59 -15.70
C VAL A 53 0.78 9.26 -15.34
N ILE A 54 -0.27 8.86 -16.02
CA ILE A 54 -1.59 9.49 -15.95
C ILE A 54 -2.25 9.28 -14.58
N GLY A 55 -2.43 10.35 -13.83
CA GLY A 55 -3.21 10.40 -12.59
C GLY A 55 -2.81 9.32 -11.58
N SER A 56 -3.78 8.62 -11.01
CA SER A 56 -3.58 7.60 -9.98
C SER A 56 -2.76 6.38 -10.44
N LEU A 57 -2.59 6.18 -11.75
CA LEU A 57 -1.73 5.11 -12.28
C LEU A 57 -0.25 5.29 -11.95
N ASN A 58 0.18 6.44 -11.46
CA ASN A 58 1.56 6.63 -11.03
C ASN A 58 1.86 6.04 -9.64
N ASN A 59 0.85 5.66 -8.87
CA ASN A 59 0.96 5.06 -7.54
C ASN A 59 0.34 3.64 -7.49
N MET A 60 0.58 2.84 -8.50
CA MET A 60 0.15 1.43 -8.51
C MET A 60 0.99 0.58 -7.55
N ASP A 61 0.49 -0.60 -7.26
CA ASP A 61 1.30 -1.74 -6.83
C ASP A 61 1.43 -2.78 -7.96
N ILE A 62 2.31 -3.77 -7.79
CA ILE A 62 2.53 -4.80 -8.80
C ILE A 62 1.26 -5.61 -9.09
N PRO A 63 0.46 -6.07 -8.11
CA PRO A 63 -0.83 -6.71 -8.36
C PRO A 63 -1.80 -5.89 -9.20
N TYR A 64 -1.97 -4.62 -8.85
CA TYR A 64 -2.83 -3.70 -9.62
C TYR A 64 -2.33 -3.56 -11.07
N GLY A 65 -1.03 -3.31 -11.26
CA GLY A 65 -0.44 -3.23 -12.60
C GLY A 65 -0.63 -4.51 -13.42
N ALA A 66 -0.47 -5.69 -12.80
CA ALA A 66 -0.70 -6.98 -13.43
C ALA A 66 -2.16 -7.17 -13.84
N LEU A 67 -3.11 -6.84 -12.97
CA LEU A 67 -4.55 -6.91 -13.27
C LEU A 67 -4.96 -5.91 -14.36
N TYR A 68 -4.41 -4.70 -14.34
CA TYR A 68 -4.67 -3.69 -15.36
C TYR A 68 -4.25 -4.17 -16.75
N ILE A 69 -3.04 -4.73 -16.88
CA ILE A 69 -2.55 -5.32 -18.13
C ILE A 69 -3.41 -6.53 -18.54
N THR A 70 -3.77 -7.38 -17.59
CA THR A 70 -4.63 -8.55 -17.83
C THR A 70 -6.01 -8.13 -18.36
N LYS A 71 -6.64 -7.14 -17.75
CA LYS A 71 -7.91 -6.55 -18.20
C LYS A 71 -7.84 -6.11 -19.66
N LEU A 72 -6.78 -5.40 -20.02
CA LEU A 72 -6.57 -4.93 -21.40
C LEU A 72 -6.35 -6.11 -22.38
N ALA A 73 -5.60 -7.13 -21.95
CA ALA A 73 -5.34 -8.31 -22.80
C ALA A 73 -6.63 -9.10 -23.09
N TYR A 74 -7.46 -9.35 -22.08
CA TYR A 74 -8.75 -10.02 -22.25
C TYR A 74 -9.72 -9.18 -23.11
N ALA A 75 -9.78 -7.88 -22.90
CA ALA A 75 -10.59 -6.98 -23.73
C ALA A 75 -10.15 -7.01 -25.21
N LEU A 76 -8.85 -7.02 -25.47
CA LEU A 76 -8.30 -7.10 -26.83
C LEU A 76 -8.60 -8.46 -27.49
N ALA A 77 -8.57 -9.55 -26.72
CA ALA A 77 -8.89 -10.90 -27.20
C ALA A 77 -10.41 -11.13 -27.40
N GLY A 78 -11.25 -10.26 -26.83
CA GLY A 78 -12.71 -10.47 -26.80
C GLY A 78 -13.10 -11.61 -25.86
N GLU A 79 -12.29 -11.88 -24.84
CA GLU A 79 -12.47 -12.95 -23.86
C GLU A 79 -12.76 -12.36 -22.49
N THR A 80 -13.22 -13.22 -21.58
CA THR A 80 -13.51 -12.86 -20.17
C THR A 80 -12.49 -13.51 -19.25
N PRO A 81 -11.91 -12.78 -18.28
CA PRO A 81 -11.04 -13.37 -17.28
C PRO A 81 -11.77 -14.47 -16.48
N PRO A 82 -11.07 -15.53 -16.05
CA PRO A 82 -11.66 -16.52 -15.14
C PRO A 82 -11.83 -15.96 -13.73
N GLU A 83 -12.75 -16.56 -12.97
CA GLU A 83 -12.87 -16.26 -11.53
C GLU A 83 -11.63 -16.75 -10.76
N PRO A 84 -11.23 -16.08 -9.69
CA PRO A 84 -11.85 -14.88 -9.07
C PRO A 84 -11.45 -13.55 -9.73
N TRP A 85 -10.59 -13.58 -10.75
CA TRP A 85 -10.00 -12.38 -11.36
C TRP A 85 -11.01 -11.48 -12.05
N LYS A 86 -12.07 -12.10 -12.60
CA LYS A 86 -13.16 -11.33 -13.21
C LYS A 86 -13.82 -10.41 -12.19
N ASP A 87 -14.22 -10.96 -11.04
CA ASP A 87 -14.90 -10.19 -10.00
C ASP A 87 -14.01 -9.07 -9.45
N ILE A 88 -12.73 -9.34 -9.23
CA ILE A 88 -11.74 -8.34 -8.79
C ILE A 88 -11.58 -7.22 -9.82
N ILE A 89 -11.46 -7.59 -11.11
CA ILE A 89 -11.27 -6.61 -12.19
C ILE A 89 -12.52 -5.74 -12.40
N ASP A 90 -13.70 -6.32 -12.25
CA ASP A 90 -14.97 -5.65 -12.51
C ASP A 90 -15.44 -4.78 -11.33
N SER A 91 -15.03 -5.09 -10.10
CA SER A 91 -15.36 -4.33 -8.90
C SER A 91 -14.34 -3.23 -8.59
N HIS A 92 -13.28 -3.57 -7.90
CA HIS A 92 -12.21 -2.67 -7.46
C HIS A 92 -10.85 -3.25 -7.86
N ILE A 93 -10.46 -3.04 -9.12
CA ILE A 93 -9.18 -3.53 -9.66
C ILE A 93 -7.95 -3.02 -8.87
N ASP A 94 -8.09 -1.90 -8.18
CA ASP A 94 -7.10 -1.24 -7.36
C ASP A 94 -7.13 -1.66 -5.88
N ALA A 95 -8.09 -2.52 -5.50
CA ALA A 95 -8.19 -3.03 -4.13
C ALA A 95 -7.00 -3.90 -3.74
N CYS A 96 -6.63 -3.83 -2.48
CA CYS A 96 -5.71 -4.79 -1.87
C CYS A 96 -6.49 -6.06 -1.48
N HIS A 97 -6.57 -6.99 -2.41
CA HIS A 97 -7.32 -8.25 -2.30
C HIS A 97 -6.47 -9.45 -1.88
N PHE A 98 -5.15 -9.33 -1.88
CA PHE A 98 -4.13 -10.30 -1.45
C PHE A 98 -4.16 -11.68 -2.11
N GLU A 99 -4.92 -11.91 -3.17
CA GLU A 99 -5.11 -13.24 -3.80
C GLU A 99 -3.87 -13.76 -4.52
N PHE A 100 -2.94 -12.89 -4.93
CA PHE A 100 -1.65 -13.33 -5.44
C PHE A 100 -0.76 -13.85 -4.31
N PRO A 101 -0.33 -15.12 -4.32
CA PRO A 101 0.52 -15.67 -3.26
C PRO A 101 1.77 -14.84 -3.01
N GLY A 102 1.98 -14.42 -1.77
CA GLY A 102 3.10 -13.60 -1.35
C GLY A 102 2.94 -12.10 -1.62
N SER A 103 1.82 -11.63 -2.17
CA SER A 103 1.58 -10.21 -2.39
C SER A 103 1.20 -9.48 -1.11
N THR A 104 1.78 -8.30 -0.92
CA THR A 104 1.49 -7.37 0.17
C THR A 104 0.73 -6.14 -0.31
N HIS A 105 0.56 -5.96 -1.62
CA HIS A 105 0.01 -4.73 -2.23
C HIS A 105 0.74 -3.45 -1.80
N ALA A 106 2.06 -3.53 -1.63
CA ALA A 106 2.89 -2.44 -1.11
C ALA A 106 2.42 -1.89 0.25
N MET A 107 1.75 -2.71 1.05
CA MET A 107 1.43 -2.34 2.41
C MET A 107 2.63 -2.51 3.34
N HIS A 108 2.62 -1.74 4.40
CA HIS A 108 3.65 -1.67 5.42
C HIS A 108 3.04 -1.75 6.82
N VAL A 109 3.89 -1.93 7.82
CA VAL A 109 3.47 -1.89 9.22
C VAL A 109 4.42 -1.00 10.02
N LYS A 110 3.87 -0.20 10.92
CA LYS A 110 4.62 0.63 11.88
C LYS A 110 3.88 0.72 13.20
N THR A 111 4.55 1.25 14.21
CA THR A 111 3.96 1.58 15.52
C THR A 111 4.35 3.01 15.90
N ASP A 112 3.61 3.62 16.81
CA ASP A 112 3.94 4.92 17.41
C ASP A 112 5.02 4.80 18.51
N ASP A 113 5.40 3.60 18.90
CA ASP A 113 6.50 3.37 19.84
C ASP A 113 7.87 3.55 19.16
N ASP A 114 8.59 4.59 19.58
CA ASP A 114 9.91 4.92 19.02
C ASP A 114 10.96 3.84 19.25
N ALA A 115 10.82 3.04 20.30
CA ALA A 115 11.74 1.92 20.56
C ALA A 115 11.59 0.79 19.54
N LEU A 116 10.41 0.66 18.91
CA LEU A 116 10.14 -0.34 17.89
C LEU A 116 10.35 0.20 16.46
N LYS A 117 10.56 1.50 16.29
CA LYS A 117 10.83 2.12 14.98
C LYS A 117 12.27 1.93 14.48
N GLN A 118 13.15 1.32 15.23
CA GLN A 118 14.52 1.08 14.76
C GLN A 118 14.49 0.12 13.55
N GLU A 119 15.11 0.54 12.46
CA GLU A 119 15.28 -0.28 11.26
C GLU A 119 15.83 -1.66 11.63
N GLY A 120 15.17 -2.71 11.15
CA GLY A 120 15.55 -4.10 11.45
C GLY A 120 14.94 -4.65 12.74
N SER A 121 13.99 -3.96 13.37
CA SER A 121 13.21 -4.55 14.46
C SER A 121 12.46 -5.78 13.95
N SER A 122 12.85 -6.97 14.39
CA SER A 122 12.15 -8.23 14.09
C SER A 122 10.77 -8.33 14.76
N ASN A 123 10.35 -7.26 15.44
CA ASN A 123 9.19 -7.25 16.30
C ASN A 123 7.90 -6.94 15.57
N ILE A 124 7.98 -6.42 14.33
CA ILE A 124 6.81 -6.08 13.53
C ILE A 124 6.99 -6.66 12.12
N ARG A 125 5.99 -7.40 11.65
CA ARG A 125 6.05 -8.11 10.38
C ARG A 125 4.69 -8.15 9.71
N ILE A 126 4.69 -8.10 8.38
CA ILE A 126 3.53 -8.45 7.55
C ILE A 126 3.87 -9.63 6.65
N GLU A 127 2.87 -10.41 6.33
CA GLU A 127 2.98 -11.50 5.35
C GLU A 127 1.63 -11.81 4.71
N ASN A 128 1.66 -12.19 3.46
CA ASN A 128 0.49 -12.71 2.77
C ASN A 128 0.16 -14.11 3.31
N SER A 129 -1.06 -14.33 3.76
CA SER A 129 -1.46 -15.55 4.48
C SER A 129 -2.76 -16.16 3.92
N SER A 130 -2.85 -17.47 3.97
CA SER A 130 -4.07 -18.23 3.73
C SER A 130 -4.70 -18.77 5.02
N GLU A 131 -4.29 -18.27 6.17
CA GLU A 131 -4.82 -18.70 7.48
C GLU A 131 -6.22 -18.17 7.73
N ALA A 132 -6.50 -16.95 7.29
CA ALA A 132 -7.81 -16.33 7.30
C ALA A 132 -7.98 -15.47 6.05
N ALA A 133 -9.19 -15.36 5.53
CA ALA A 133 -9.57 -14.46 4.45
C ALA A 133 -10.98 -13.96 4.69
N HIS A 134 -11.25 -12.71 4.37
CA HIS A 134 -12.61 -12.17 4.38
C HIS A 134 -13.32 -12.56 3.09
N THR A 135 -12.67 -12.33 1.96
CA THR A 135 -13.10 -12.85 0.65
C THR A 135 -12.00 -13.70 0.04
N GLY A 136 -12.30 -14.48 -0.97
CA GLY A 136 -11.31 -15.31 -1.64
C GLY A 136 -10.63 -16.33 -0.73
N ALA A 137 -9.30 -16.40 -0.80
CA ALA A 137 -8.50 -17.43 -0.13
C ALA A 137 -7.33 -16.89 0.70
N ARG A 138 -7.07 -15.59 0.67
CA ARG A 138 -5.88 -15.00 1.28
C ARG A 138 -6.17 -13.61 1.84
N SER A 139 -5.33 -13.19 2.78
CA SER A 139 -5.34 -11.84 3.35
C SER A 139 -3.93 -11.42 3.76
N LEU A 140 -3.76 -10.19 4.22
CA LEU A 140 -2.50 -9.72 4.80
C LEU A 140 -2.52 -9.94 6.31
N LYS A 141 -1.63 -10.77 6.80
CA LYS A 141 -1.37 -10.99 8.23
C LYS A 141 -0.33 -9.99 8.71
N PHE A 142 -0.58 -9.34 9.84
CA PHE A 142 0.44 -8.64 10.60
C PHE A 142 0.68 -9.34 11.94
N THR A 143 1.92 -9.26 12.41
CA THR A 143 2.32 -9.78 13.73
C THR A 143 3.18 -8.73 14.40
N VAL A 144 2.89 -8.44 15.65
CA VAL A 144 3.68 -7.57 16.50
C VAL A 144 4.06 -8.29 17.78
N THR A 145 5.32 -8.21 18.15
CA THR A 145 5.86 -8.83 19.36
C THR A 145 6.44 -7.76 20.27
N SER A 146 6.22 -7.90 21.57
CA SER A 146 6.71 -6.96 22.59
C SER A 146 6.21 -5.53 22.40
N VAL A 147 4.99 -5.37 21.87
CA VAL A 147 4.37 -4.06 21.73
C VAL A 147 3.83 -3.61 23.08
N PRO A 148 4.06 -2.35 23.51
CA PRO A 148 3.49 -1.84 24.74
C PRO A 148 1.96 -1.81 24.70
N SER A 149 1.33 -2.16 25.82
CA SER A 149 -0.11 -2.09 25.98
C SER A 149 -0.63 -0.67 25.77
N GLY A 150 -1.58 -0.49 24.86
CA GLY A 150 -2.14 0.80 24.48
C GLY A 150 -1.43 1.53 23.35
N SER A 151 -0.32 1.01 22.84
CA SER A 151 0.33 1.57 21.65
C SER A 151 -0.45 1.24 20.38
N ASN A 152 -0.39 2.14 19.41
CA ASN A 152 -0.99 1.94 18.11
C ASN A 152 -0.06 1.14 17.20
N VAL A 153 -0.66 0.27 16.41
CA VAL A 153 -0.04 -0.43 15.29
C VAL A 153 -0.78 -0.02 14.03
N TYR A 154 -0.04 0.41 13.03
CA TYR A 154 -0.56 0.88 11.77
C TYR A 154 -0.21 -0.12 10.67
N VAL A 155 -1.20 -0.61 9.95
CA VAL A 155 -1.03 -1.39 8.71
C VAL A 155 -1.47 -0.49 7.57
N TYR A 156 -0.55 -0.03 6.73
CA TYR A 156 -0.78 1.11 5.87
C TYR A 156 -0.22 0.96 4.46
N LYS A 157 -0.74 1.78 3.56
CA LYS A 157 -0.26 1.96 2.19
C LYS A 157 0.00 3.44 1.94
N LYS A 158 1.13 3.75 1.28
CA LYS A 158 1.38 5.10 0.78
C LYS A 158 0.51 5.36 -0.45
N THR A 159 -0.07 6.54 -0.50
CA THR A 159 -0.98 6.99 -1.56
C THR A 159 -0.43 8.17 -2.35
N CYS A 160 0.66 8.75 -1.88
CA CYS A 160 1.45 9.72 -2.62
C CYS A 160 2.91 9.61 -2.20
N TYR A 161 3.80 9.89 -3.14
CA TYR A 161 5.24 9.96 -2.92
C TYR A 161 5.74 11.35 -3.26
N CYS A 162 6.78 11.79 -2.57
CA CYS A 162 7.52 13.00 -2.90
C CYS A 162 8.96 12.65 -3.31
N PRO A 163 9.69 13.54 -3.98
CA PRO A 163 11.07 13.29 -4.38
C PRO A 163 11.98 12.86 -3.23
N ASP A 164 11.74 13.36 -2.02
CA ASP A 164 12.53 13.04 -0.84
C ASP A 164 12.30 11.60 -0.31
N ASP A 165 11.24 10.91 -0.76
CA ASP A 165 11.03 9.48 -0.49
C ASP A 165 12.02 8.59 -1.28
N PHE A 166 12.72 9.16 -2.26
CA PHE A 166 13.68 8.45 -3.12
C PHE A 166 15.09 8.99 -2.90
N SER A 167 16.06 8.10 -2.86
CA SER A 167 17.47 8.46 -2.72
C SER A 167 18.08 9.05 -4.02
N ASP A 168 17.32 9.09 -5.10
CA ASP A 168 17.74 9.61 -6.40
C ASP A 168 16.85 10.77 -6.85
N ASP A 169 17.35 11.98 -6.67
CA ASP A 169 16.68 13.22 -7.03
C ASP A 169 16.97 13.69 -8.48
N ARG A 170 17.77 12.95 -9.26
CA ARG A 170 18.17 13.32 -10.62
C ARG A 170 16.97 13.50 -11.56
N TYR A 171 15.94 12.71 -11.37
CA TYR A 171 14.77 12.71 -12.24
C TYR A 171 13.59 13.51 -11.67
N ASN A 172 13.69 14.02 -10.43
CA ASN A 172 12.61 14.74 -9.75
C ASN A 172 11.25 14.07 -9.97
N PRO A 173 11.04 12.84 -9.49
CA PRO A 173 9.82 12.10 -9.76
C PRO A 173 8.60 12.84 -9.24
N CYS A 174 7.55 12.88 -10.06
CA CYS A 174 6.32 13.62 -9.78
C CYS A 174 5.14 12.66 -9.69
N PHE A 175 4.37 12.77 -8.63
CA PHE A 175 3.24 11.89 -8.36
C PHE A 175 1.96 12.67 -8.08
N SER A 176 0.84 12.13 -8.55
CA SER A 176 -0.49 12.59 -8.15
C SER A 176 -0.98 11.75 -6.98
N PRO A 177 -1.69 12.34 -6.02
CA PRO A 177 -2.31 11.57 -4.95
C PRO A 177 -3.27 10.52 -5.51
N PHE A 178 -3.32 9.37 -4.84
CA PHE A 178 -4.24 8.27 -5.18
C PHE A 178 -5.64 8.46 -4.61
N ILE A 179 -5.75 9.24 -3.54
CA ILE A 179 -7.00 9.49 -2.81
C ILE A 179 -7.13 10.97 -2.44
N TYR A 180 -8.37 11.43 -2.39
CA TYR A 180 -8.75 12.82 -2.10
C TYR A 180 -9.88 12.90 -1.09
N PRO A 181 -10.08 14.07 -0.44
CA PRO A 181 -11.28 14.35 0.34
C PRO A 181 -12.58 14.05 -0.44
N GLY A 182 -13.62 13.67 0.29
CA GLY A 182 -14.90 13.25 -0.28
C GLY A 182 -14.99 11.77 -0.64
N GLN A 183 -13.86 11.07 -0.75
CA GLN A 183 -13.83 9.62 -0.95
C GLN A 183 -13.93 8.87 0.38
N THR A 184 -14.22 7.58 0.30
CA THR A 184 -14.36 6.69 1.45
C THR A 184 -13.33 5.56 1.39
N ILE A 185 -12.64 5.33 2.48
CA ILE A 185 -11.74 4.19 2.66
C ILE A 185 -12.57 3.04 3.24
N HIS A 186 -12.42 1.85 2.68
CA HIS A 186 -13.03 0.61 3.15
C HIS A 186 -11.98 -0.45 3.43
N GLY A 187 -12.25 -1.32 4.37
CA GLY A 187 -11.40 -2.46 4.64
C GLY A 187 -11.99 -3.37 5.71
N ASN A 188 -11.50 -4.60 5.76
CA ASN A 188 -11.93 -5.59 6.73
C ASN A 188 -10.76 -6.00 7.61
N ALA A 189 -11.04 -6.20 8.90
CA ALA A 189 -10.04 -6.57 9.90
C ALA A 189 -10.50 -7.79 10.71
N PHE A 190 -9.56 -8.64 11.09
CA PHE A 190 -9.82 -9.85 11.87
C PHE A 190 -8.73 -10.05 12.90
N ILE A 191 -9.11 -10.47 14.11
CA ILE A 191 -8.20 -10.81 15.19
C ILE A 191 -8.38 -12.29 15.52
N PRO A 192 -7.35 -13.13 15.40
CA PRO A 192 -7.46 -14.55 15.68
C PRO A 192 -7.54 -14.82 17.19
N ASP A 193 -8.12 -15.96 17.55
CA ASP A 193 -8.33 -16.37 18.94
C ASP A 193 -7.03 -16.50 19.74
N TYR A 194 -5.93 -16.83 19.08
CA TYR A 194 -4.62 -16.98 19.72
C TYR A 194 -3.90 -15.66 20.05
N SER A 195 -4.43 -14.50 19.62
CA SER A 195 -3.86 -13.20 20.01
C SER A 195 -3.89 -13.01 21.54
N GLU A 196 -2.78 -12.56 22.12
CA GLU A 196 -2.64 -12.45 23.58
C GLU A 196 -3.34 -11.23 24.19
N SER A 197 -3.92 -10.33 23.38
CA SER A 197 -4.61 -9.13 23.87
C SER A 197 -5.87 -9.46 24.65
N ASP A 198 -6.18 -8.71 25.70
CA ASP A 198 -7.46 -8.75 26.41
C ASP A 198 -8.55 -8.02 25.61
N ALA A 199 -8.18 -6.91 24.99
CA ALA A 199 -9.03 -6.13 24.09
C ALA A 199 -8.20 -5.55 22.94
N ILE A 200 -8.80 -5.48 21.77
CA ILE A 200 -8.24 -4.77 20.60
C ILE A 200 -9.33 -3.90 20.00
N THR A 201 -8.98 -2.69 19.64
CA THR A 201 -9.80 -1.84 18.79
C THR A 201 -9.15 -1.70 17.43
N ALA A 202 -9.97 -1.52 16.39
CA ALA A 202 -9.51 -1.24 15.03
C ALA A 202 -10.27 -0.06 14.46
N GLY A 203 -9.62 0.73 13.64
CA GLY A 203 -10.19 1.84 12.89
C GLY A 203 -9.41 2.07 11.60
N LEU A 204 -9.91 2.98 10.76
CA LEU A 204 -9.21 3.46 9.59
C LEU A 204 -8.67 4.86 9.83
N TYR A 205 -7.63 5.24 9.11
CA TYR A 205 -7.02 6.56 9.22
C TYR A 205 -6.45 7.01 7.88
N PHE A 206 -6.16 8.30 7.78
CA PHE A 206 -5.27 8.86 6.78
C PHE A 206 -4.26 9.84 7.41
N HIS A 207 -3.15 10.01 6.73
CA HIS A 207 -2.12 10.98 7.07
C HIS A 207 -2.11 12.09 6.02
N ASP A 208 -2.03 13.34 6.49
CA ASP A 208 -1.81 14.50 5.63
C ASP A 208 -0.31 14.81 5.59
N GLY A 209 0.32 14.47 4.49
CA GLY A 209 1.75 14.69 4.26
C GLY A 209 2.14 16.16 4.25
N TYR A 210 1.17 17.06 4.06
CA TYR A 210 1.41 18.48 4.10
C TYR A 210 1.56 19.02 5.53
N SER A 211 0.59 18.72 6.41
CA SER A 211 0.60 19.17 7.80
C SER A 211 1.27 18.22 8.78
N GLY A 212 1.54 16.98 8.36
CA GLY A 212 2.02 15.91 9.22
C GLY A 212 0.98 15.38 10.21
N ARG A 213 -0.31 15.68 10.00
CA ARG A 213 -1.38 15.25 10.90
C ARG A 213 -1.97 13.93 10.47
N VAL A 214 -2.34 13.14 11.47
CA VAL A 214 -3.10 11.90 11.31
C VAL A 214 -4.56 12.16 11.67
N TYR A 215 -5.47 11.70 10.82
CA TYR A 215 -6.91 11.80 11.00
C TYR A 215 -7.50 10.41 11.12
N TYR A 216 -8.23 10.17 12.19
CA TYR A 216 -8.80 8.87 12.51
C TYR A 216 -10.30 8.85 12.26
N GLY A 217 -10.77 7.75 11.67
CA GLY A 217 -12.18 7.39 11.64
C GLY A 217 -12.65 6.79 12.97
N ASP A 218 -13.86 6.30 12.98
CA ASP A 218 -14.42 5.61 14.14
C ASP A 218 -13.63 4.35 14.47
N SER A 219 -13.39 4.12 15.75
CA SER A 219 -12.74 2.93 16.27
C SER A 219 -13.77 1.95 16.80
N VAL A 220 -13.67 0.69 16.41
CA VAL A 220 -14.57 -0.40 16.84
C VAL A 220 -13.83 -1.41 17.71
N GLY A 221 -14.49 -1.94 18.73
CA GLY A 221 -13.99 -3.06 19.51
C GLY A 221 -14.02 -4.34 18.69
N MET A 222 -12.89 -5.00 18.55
CA MET A 222 -12.75 -6.23 17.79
C MET A 222 -13.18 -7.44 18.64
N LYS A 223 -13.96 -8.34 18.04
CA LYS A 223 -14.20 -9.67 18.60
C LYS A 223 -13.23 -10.65 17.94
N LYS A 224 -12.54 -11.44 18.76
CA LYS A 224 -11.67 -12.49 18.25
C LYS A 224 -12.48 -13.54 17.48
N GLY A 225 -11.91 -14.03 16.40
CA GLY A 225 -12.56 -15.03 15.54
C GLY A 225 -13.65 -14.47 14.58
N GLU A 226 -13.91 -13.15 14.61
CA GLU A 226 -14.91 -12.52 13.74
C GLU A 226 -14.26 -11.41 12.89
N TRP A 227 -14.64 -11.33 11.61
CA TRP A 227 -14.28 -10.19 10.74
C TRP A 227 -15.13 -8.97 11.08
N ALA A 228 -14.51 -7.81 11.06
CA ALA A 228 -15.17 -6.51 11.20
C ALA A 228 -14.94 -5.69 9.94
N SER A 229 -16.02 -5.20 9.34
CA SER A 229 -15.96 -4.26 8.21
C SER A 229 -15.83 -2.84 8.74
N LEU A 230 -14.86 -2.10 8.23
CA LEU A 230 -14.54 -0.74 8.60
C LEU A 230 -14.75 0.18 7.40
N SER A 231 -15.18 1.38 7.66
CA SER A 231 -15.31 2.42 6.63
C SER A 231 -15.01 3.80 7.22
N TYR A 232 -14.34 4.64 6.45
CA TYR A 232 -14.04 6.01 6.85
C TYR A 232 -14.23 6.96 5.68
N SER A 233 -15.29 7.76 5.72
CA SER A 233 -15.52 8.84 4.75
C SER A 233 -14.64 10.03 5.10
N ILE A 234 -13.72 10.34 4.20
CA ILE A 234 -12.80 11.46 4.38
C ILE A 234 -13.59 12.76 4.26
N PRO A 235 -13.59 13.61 5.29
CA PRO A 235 -14.33 14.85 5.25
C PRO A 235 -13.81 15.78 4.14
N GLN A 236 -14.65 16.70 3.72
CA GLN A 236 -14.21 17.80 2.86
C GLN A 236 -13.14 18.61 3.56
N MET A 237 -12.02 18.78 2.90
CA MET A 237 -10.87 19.53 3.42
C MET A 237 -10.21 20.27 2.26
N GLU A 238 -9.64 21.44 2.56
CA GLU A 238 -8.86 22.20 1.61
C GLU A 238 -7.36 21.97 1.83
N ASN A 239 -6.60 21.99 0.76
CA ASN A 239 -5.13 21.99 0.80
C ASN A 239 -4.51 20.83 1.59
N VAL A 240 -5.10 19.65 1.51
CA VAL A 240 -4.61 18.42 2.13
C VAL A 240 -3.97 17.52 1.09
N LEU A 241 -2.86 16.90 1.43
CA LEU A 241 -2.19 15.86 0.65
C LEU A 241 -2.27 14.54 1.42
N ILE A 242 -3.19 13.67 1.02
CA ILE A 242 -3.30 12.35 1.63
C ILE A 242 -2.19 11.47 1.04
N ASP A 243 -1.12 11.27 1.80
CA ASP A 243 0.05 10.51 1.37
C ASP A 243 0.10 9.09 1.97
N GLU A 244 -0.79 8.80 2.92
CA GLU A 244 -0.87 7.49 3.56
C GLU A 244 -2.30 7.23 4.06
N ILE A 245 -2.77 6.01 3.86
CA ILE A 245 -4.03 5.49 4.42
C ILE A 245 -3.80 4.10 5.01
N GLY A 246 -4.63 3.70 5.95
CA GLY A 246 -4.51 2.36 6.53
C GLY A 246 -5.42 2.07 7.69
N PHE A 247 -5.10 0.96 8.33
CA PHE A 247 -5.71 0.50 9.56
C PHE A 247 -4.89 0.93 10.75
N VAL A 248 -5.55 1.27 11.85
CA VAL A 248 -4.94 1.48 13.16
C VAL A 248 -5.52 0.47 14.14
N PHE A 249 -4.64 -0.24 14.83
CA PHE A 249 -5.01 -1.19 15.87
C PHE A 249 -4.44 -0.74 17.19
N THR A 250 -5.25 -0.77 18.26
CA THR A 250 -4.78 -0.52 19.62
C THR A 250 -5.09 -1.73 20.47
N GLY A 251 -4.04 -2.43 20.88
CA GLY A 251 -4.16 -3.62 21.71
C GLY A 251 -3.92 -3.29 23.20
N ILE A 252 -4.73 -3.89 24.08
CA ILE A 252 -4.60 -3.76 25.53
C ILE A 252 -4.40 -5.15 26.13
N ASN A 253 -3.43 -5.24 27.03
CA ASN A 253 -3.24 -6.38 27.92
C ASN A 253 -3.08 -5.86 29.34
N THR A 254 -3.97 -6.27 30.23
CA THR A 254 -4.03 -5.79 31.61
C THR A 254 -2.99 -6.42 32.53
N LEU A 255 -2.46 -7.56 32.13
CA LEU A 255 -1.50 -8.33 32.92
C LEU A 255 -0.04 -8.11 32.49
N ARG A 256 0.16 -7.75 31.21
CA ARG A 256 1.50 -7.59 30.62
C ARG A 256 1.68 -6.18 30.08
N PRO A 257 2.75 -5.48 30.45
CA PRO A 257 3.02 -4.14 29.91
C PRO A 257 3.39 -4.16 28.43
N ALA A 258 3.88 -5.29 27.92
CA ALA A 258 4.13 -5.55 26.52
C ALA A 258 3.72 -6.99 26.18
N PHE A 259 3.18 -7.21 24.99
CA PHE A 259 2.64 -8.50 24.58
C PHE A 259 2.71 -8.70 23.07
N GLU A 260 2.37 -9.90 22.63
CA GLU A 260 2.31 -10.26 21.22
C GLU A 260 0.84 -10.37 20.77
N TYR A 261 0.54 -9.83 19.58
CA TYR A 261 -0.70 -10.14 18.92
C TYR A 261 -0.54 -10.13 17.40
N ALA A 262 -1.44 -10.83 16.75
CA ALA A 262 -1.57 -10.85 15.30
C ALA A 262 -2.97 -10.37 14.89
N GLY A 263 -3.07 -9.90 13.68
CA GLY A 263 -4.34 -9.60 13.04
C GLY A 263 -4.22 -9.78 11.54
N PHE A 264 -5.35 -9.70 10.87
CA PHE A 264 -5.46 -9.82 9.42
C PHE A 264 -6.25 -8.64 8.88
N VAL A 265 -5.88 -8.18 7.69
CA VAL A 265 -6.62 -7.17 6.94
C VAL A 265 -6.88 -7.67 5.52
N ASP A 266 -8.04 -7.31 4.97
CA ASP A 266 -8.47 -7.77 3.66
C ASP A 266 -9.41 -6.76 2.99
N ASP A 267 -9.58 -6.88 1.67
CA ASP A 267 -10.48 -6.05 0.85
C ASP A 267 -10.33 -4.55 1.16
N PHE A 268 -9.10 -4.07 1.11
CA PHE A 268 -8.80 -2.66 1.38
C PHE A 268 -8.86 -1.85 0.09
N TYR A 269 -9.82 -0.92 -0.01
CA TYR A 269 -10.06 -0.14 -1.22
C TYR A 269 -10.62 1.25 -0.93
N ILE A 270 -10.66 2.07 -1.97
CA ILE A 270 -11.18 3.43 -1.95
C ILE A 270 -12.39 3.50 -2.88
N ASP A 271 -13.44 4.18 -2.44
CA ASP A 271 -14.67 4.38 -3.21
C ASP A 271 -15.10 5.85 -3.18
N GLY A 272 -16.05 6.18 -4.07
CA GLY A 272 -16.61 7.52 -4.15
C GLY A 272 -15.84 8.47 -5.07
N CYS A 273 -16.41 9.65 -5.25
CA CYS A 273 -15.84 10.70 -6.08
C CYS A 273 -15.10 11.72 -5.23
N PRO A 274 -13.91 12.19 -5.67
CA PRO A 274 -13.24 13.30 -5.01
C PRO A 274 -14.13 14.54 -4.92
N ASP A 275 -14.13 15.18 -3.75
CA ASP A 275 -14.72 16.51 -3.53
C ASP A 275 -13.65 17.36 -2.84
N TYR A 276 -12.85 18.02 -3.66
CA TYR A 276 -11.60 18.62 -3.24
C TYR A 276 -11.36 19.97 -3.89
N THR A 277 -11.00 20.93 -3.08
CA THR A 277 -10.59 22.27 -3.52
C THR A 277 -9.11 22.48 -3.20
N TYR A 278 -8.37 22.92 -4.19
CA TYR A 278 -6.97 23.24 -4.06
C TYR A 278 -6.71 24.73 -4.26
N ASP A 279 -6.12 25.38 -3.28
CA ASP A 279 -5.73 26.78 -3.40
C ASP A 279 -4.30 26.90 -3.96
N MET A 280 -4.22 27.30 -5.22
CA MET A 280 -2.94 27.48 -5.90
C MET A 280 -2.06 28.58 -5.28
N ALA A 281 -2.63 29.52 -4.54
CA ALA A 281 -1.86 30.52 -3.81
C ALA A 281 -1.12 29.90 -2.63
N TYR A 282 -1.76 28.91 -2.00
CA TYR A 282 -1.18 28.17 -0.88
C TYR A 282 0.07 27.37 -1.30
N SER A 283 0.06 26.79 -2.48
CA SER A 283 1.19 26.02 -3.00
C SER A 283 2.43 26.89 -3.25
N LYS A 284 2.27 28.18 -3.49
CA LYS A 284 3.39 29.11 -3.69
C LYS A 284 4.22 29.32 -2.42
N GLU A 285 3.70 28.97 -1.28
CA GLU A 285 4.42 28.99 -0.01
C GLU A 285 5.39 27.83 0.17
N GLU A 286 5.56 27.01 -0.87
CA GLU A 286 6.55 25.92 -0.94
C GLU A 286 6.38 24.84 0.12
N LYS A 287 5.15 24.57 0.51
CA LYS A 287 4.89 23.63 1.60
C LYS A 287 4.31 22.30 1.14
N TRP A 288 4.06 22.14 -0.16
CA TRP A 288 3.57 20.90 -0.71
C TRP A 288 4.71 19.88 -0.89
N PRO A 289 4.72 18.78 -0.16
CA PRO A 289 5.76 17.77 -0.31
C PRO A 289 5.81 17.25 -1.75
N GLY A 290 6.94 17.38 -2.39
CA GLY A 290 7.16 16.85 -3.72
C GLY A 290 6.56 17.63 -4.89
N LEU A 291 5.56 18.46 -4.68
CA LEU A 291 4.89 19.19 -5.78
C LEU A 291 5.43 20.59 -6.02
N HIS A 292 5.97 21.27 -5.03
CA HIS A 292 6.40 22.65 -5.19
C HIS A 292 7.55 22.81 -6.21
N ARG A 293 8.46 21.85 -6.30
CA ARG A 293 9.51 21.85 -7.32
C ARG A 293 8.91 21.73 -8.71
N GLU A 294 7.96 20.84 -8.87
CA GLU A 294 7.27 20.59 -10.15
C GLU A 294 6.42 21.78 -10.57
N ILE A 295 5.69 22.39 -9.64
CA ILE A 295 4.91 23.60 -9.91
C ILE A 295 5.84 24.73 -10.35
N SER A 296 7.00 24.89 -9.71
CA SER A 296 7.98 25.92 -10.10
C SER A 296 8.57 25.66 -11.48
N GLN A 297 8.85 24.42 -11.83
CA GLN A 297 9.32 24.01 -13.16
C GLN A 297 8.24 24.24 -14.22
N PHE A 298 7.01 23.81 -13.94
CA PHE A 298 5.89 24.00 -14.84
C PHE A 298 5.63 25.48 -15.12
N THR A 299 5.67 26.32 -14.10
CA THR A 299 5.53 27.78 -14.23
C THR A 299 6.63 28.38 -15.10
N ARG A 300 7.86 27.87 -15.03
CA ARG A 300 8.95 28.31 -15.91
C ARG A 300 8.75 27.88 -17.35
N LEU A 301 8.22 26.69 -17.60
CA LEU A 301 7.98 26.14 -18.93
C LEU A 301 6.81 26.84 -19.64
N THR A 302 5.80 27.25 -18.89
CA THR A 302 4.60 27.90 -19.45
C THR A 302 4.74 29.41 -19.55
N GLY A 303 5.79 30.02 -19.00
CA GLY A 303 6.01 31.46 -19.06
C GLY A 303 4.98 32.31 -18.31
N HIS A 304 4.26 31.73 -17.38
CA HIS A 304 3.22 32.39 -16.57
C HIS A 304 3.68 32.64 -15.13
#